data_8ae8138290831d63396273e5eb590aa4
#
_entry.id   8ae8138290831d63396273e5eb590aa4
#
_cell.length_a   1.000
_cell.length_b   1.000
_cell.length_c   1.000
_cell.angle_alpha   90.00
_cell.angle_beta   90.00
_cell.angle_gamma   90.00
#
_symmetry.space_group_name_H-M   'P 1'
#
loop_
_entity.id
_entity.type
_entity.pdbx_description
1 polymer ?
#
loop_
_entity_poly.entity_id
_entity_poly.type
_entity_poly.pdbx_seq_one_letter_code
_entity_poly.pdbx_strand_id
1 'polypeptide(L)'
;MKLLERAKKVVAVEVDPRMVLELRRRVQGTPHAANLTILQGDAMRTAWPYFDLCVANIPYQISSPLTFKLLAHQPACRAAVIMYQHEFAMRLVARAGESAYCRLAVNAQLLARITHL
;
A
#
# COMPACT_ATOMS: atom_id res chain seq x y z
N MET A 1 13.00 -4.88 4.14
CA MET A 1 14.03 -5.95 4.03
C MET A 1 13.44 -7.35 3.97
N LYS A 2 12.47 -7.66 4.81
CA LYS A 2 11.84 -9.00 4.78
C LYS A 2 11.13 -9.32 3.47
N LEU A 3 10.57 -8.33 2.81
CA LEU A 3 9.94 -8.52 1.50
C LEU A 3 10.94 -8.95 0.43
N LEU A 4 12.16 -8.42 0.47
CA LEU A 4 13.20 -8.74 -0.50
C LEU A 4 13.67 -10.20 -0.41
N GLU A 5 13.51 -10.83 0.74
CA GLU A 5 13.85 -12.23 0.95
C GLU A 5 12.88 -13.19 0.25
N ARG A 6 11.66 -12.74 -0.01
CA ARG A 6 10.58 -13.59 -0.52
C ARG A 6 10.10 -13.19 -1.92
N ALA A 7 10.17 -11.91 -2.27
CA ALA A 7 9.70 -11.41 -3.54
C ALA A 7 10.81 -11.43 -4.60
N LYS A 8 10.45 -11.70 -5.84
CA LYS A 8 11.39 -11.62 -6.97
C LYS A 8 11.84 -10.19 -7.21
N LYS A 9 10.94 -9.24 -7.04
CA LYS A 9 11.19 -7.82 -7.23
C LYS A 9 10.33 -7.02 -6.26
N VAL A 10 10.91 -5.99 -5.67
CA VAL A 10 10.21 -5.06 -4.80
C VAL A 10 10.36 -3.65 -5.38
N VAL A 11 9.25 -2.95 -5.51
CA VAL A 11 9.23 -1.53 -5.84
C VAL A 11 8.82 -0.77 -4.59
N ALA A 12 9.69 0.06 -4.08
CA ALA A 12 9.43 0.90 -2.90
C ALA A 12 9.15 2.33 -3.34
N VAL A 13 8.04 2.88 -2.91
CA VAL A 13 7.68 4.28 -3.14
C VAL A 13 7.85 5.04 -1.83
N GLU A 14 8.72 6.03 -1.82
CA GLU A 14 9.05 6.80 -0.61
C GLU A 14 9.25 8.26 -0.97
N VAL A 15 8.60 9.15 -0.22
CA VAL A 15 8.70 10.58 -0.43
C VAL A 15 9.88 11.22 0.29
N ASP A 16 10.29 10.66 1.42
CA ASP A 16 11.36 11.23 2.26
C ASP A 16 12.74 10.84 1.72
N PRO A 17 13.55 11.81 1.26
CA PRO A 17 14.89 11.51 0.73
C PRO A 17 15.80 10.82 1.76
N ARG A 18 15.62 11.08 3.04
CA ARG A 18 16.41 10.45 4.11
C ARG A 18 16.12 8.96 4.21
N MET A 19 14.87 8.59 4.07
CA MET A 19 14.45 7.19 4.08
C MET A 19 14.90 6.46 2.82
N VAL A 20 14.87 7.13 1.67
CA VAL A 20 15.40 6.60 0.42
C VAL A 20 16.89 6.29 0.55
N LEU A 21 17.65 7.23 1.12
CA LEU A 21 19.08 7.05 1.32
C LEU A 21 19.39 5.90 2.27
N GLU A 22 18.64 5.79 3.38
CA GLU A 22 18.80 4.72 4.35
C GLU A 22 18.49 3.36 3.73
N LEU A 23 17.44 3.29 2.93
CA LEU A 23 17.07 2.05 2.26
C LEU A 23 18.16 1.61 1.26
N ARG A 24 18.71 2.54 0.51
CA ARG A 24 19.82 2.25 -0.41
C ARG A 24 21.06 1.77 0.33
N ARG A 25 21.37 2.38 1.47
CA ARG A 25 22.49 1.94 2.31
C ARG A 25 22.32 0.51 2.78
N ARG A 26 21.12 0.15 3.23
CA ARG A 26 20.84 -1.19 3.78
C ARG A 26 20.97 -2.30 2.75
N VAL A 27 20.65 -2.02 1.50
CA VAL A 27 20.73 -3.04 0.44
C VAL A 27 22.03 -3.03 -0.31
N GLN A 28 22.84 -1.97 -0.20
CA GLN A 28 24.10 -1.83 -0.90
C GLN A 28 25.05 -2.98 -0.55
N GLY A 29 25.61 -3.62 -1.57
CA GLY A 29 26.53 -4.73 -1.38
C GLY A 29 25.85 -6.05 -1.01
N THR A 30 24.52 -6.09 -0.98
CA THR A 30 23.77 -7.32 -0.72
C THR A 30 23.16 -7.85 -2.02
N PRO A 31 22.80 -9.17 -2.06
CA PRO A 31 22.09 -9.71 -3.24
C PRO A 31 20.75 -9.06 -3.52
N HIS A 32 20.17 -8.40 -2.51
CA HIS A 32 18.85 -7.78 -2.62
C HIS A 32 18.85 -6.47 -3.43
N ALA A 33 20.02 -5.84 -3.60
CA ALA A 33 20.12 -4.57 -4.32
C ALA A 33 19.58 -4.67 -5.76
N ALA A 34 19.81 -5.79 -6.43
CA ALA A 34 19.34 -6.00 -7.80
C ALA A 34 17.83 -6.16 -7.90
N ASN A 35 17.17 -6.54 -6.81
CA ASN A 35 15.74 -6.85 -6.78
C ASN A 35 14.90 -5.68 -6.25
N LEU A 36 15.52 -4.58 -5.87
CA LEU A 36 14.85 -3.42 -5.32
C LEU A 36 14.89 -2.25 -6.30
N THR A 37 13.74 -1.71 -6.61
CA THR A 37 13.60 -0.44 -7.33
C THR A 37 12.99 0.58 -6.38
N ILE A 38 13.62 1.74 -6.24
CA ILE A 38 13.13 2.80 -5.36
C ILE A 38 12.60 3.93 -6.25
N LEU A 39 11.33 4.28 -6.05
CA LEU A 39 10.69 5.43 -6.67
C LEU A 39 10.56 6.52 -5.61
N GLN A 40 11.41 7.53 -5.68
CA GLN A 40 11.32 8.65 -4.76
C GLN A 40 10.23 9.61 -5.22
N GLY A 41 9.22 9.80 -4.37
CA GLY A 41 8.13 10.70 -4.67
C GLY A 41 6.89 10.41 -3.83
N ASP A 42 5.89 11.26 -4.01
CA ASP A 42 4.59 11.10 -3.38
C ASP A 42 3.86 9.93 -4.04
N ALA A 43 3.44 8.95 -3.24
CA ALA A 43 2.72 7.78 -3.73
C ALA A 43 1.45 8.15 -4.50
N MET A 44 0.80 9.27 -4.15
CA MET A 44 -0.40 9.74 -4.82
C MET A 44 -0.12 10.30 -6.22
N ARG A 45 1.09 10.81 -6.45
CA ARG A 45 1.48 11.45 -7.72
C ARG A 45 2.35 10.56 -8.59
N THR A 46 2.96 9.54 -8.00
CA THR A 46 3.81 8.61 -8.71
C THR A 46 2.97 7.64 -9.53
N ALA A 47 3.37 7.38 -10.76
CA ALA A 47 2.73 6.33 -11.57
C ALA A 47 3.15 4.97 -11.03
N TRP A 48 2.18 4.13 -10.69
CA TRP A 48 2.45 2.80 -10.14
C TRP A 48 2.64 1.79 -11.27
N PRO A 49 3.69 0.95 -11.20
CA PRO A 49 3.83 -0.17 -12.14
C PRO A 49 2.80 -1.26 -11.84
N TYR A 50 2.76 -2.29 -12.68
CA TYR A 50 2.04 -3.51 -12.32
C TYR A 50 2.69 -4.16 -11.11
N PHE A 51 1.88 -4.69 -10.20
CA PHE A 51 2.37 -5.44 -9.04
C PHE A 51 1.33 -6.48 -8.62
N ASP A 52 1.80 -7.57 -8.03
CA ASP A 52 0.94 -8.63 -7.53
C ASP A 52 0.42 -8.33 -6.13
N LEU A 53 1.28 -7.79 -5.27
CA LEU A 53 0.98 -7.58 -3.87
C LEU A 53 1.35 -6.15 -3.48
N CYS A 54 0.52 -5.54 -2.65
CA CYS A 54 0.80 -4.24 -2.03
C CYS A 54 0.93 -4.41 -0.53
N VAL A 55 2.00 -3.90 0.05
CA VAL A 55 2.19 -3.86 1.50
C VAL A 55 2.52 -2.41 1.86
N ALA A 56 1.73 -1.84 2.76
CA ALA A 56 1.89 -0.43 3.09
C ALA A 56 1.55 -0.13 4.54
N ASN A 57 2.31 0.79 5.10
CA ASN A 57 1.97 1.50 6.33
C ASN A 57 1.88 2.97 5.93
N ILE A 58 0.66 3.46 5.75
CA ILE A 58 0.45 4.73 5.08
C ILE A 58 0.21 5.88 6.06
N PRO A 59 0.61 7.12 5.67
CA PRO A 59 0.26 8.28 6.46
C PRO A 59 -1.25 8.46 6.55
N TYR A 60 -1.67 8.91 7.72
CA TYR A 60 -3.06 9.12 8.05
C TYR A 60 -3.83 9.97 7.02
N GLN A 61 -3.19 11.05 6.54
CA GLN A 61 -3.82 12.02 5.67
C GLN A 61 -4.18 11.50 4.29
N ILE A 62 -3.53 10.43 3.83
CA ILE A 62 -3.75 9.89 2.49
C ILE A 62 -4.47 8.55 2.49
N SER A 63 -5.03 8.13 3.64
CA SER A 63 -5.68 6.82 3.77
C SER A 63 -6.78 6.60 2.74
N SER A 64 -7.72 7.53 2.63
CA SER A 64 -8.83 7.39 1.68
C SER A 64 -8.38 7.50 0.22
N PRO A 65 -7.66 8.55 -0.21
CA PRO A 65 -7.26 8.66 -1.61
C PRO A 65 -6.33 7.52 -2.04
N LEU A 66 -5.42 7.07 -1.18
CA LEU A 66 -4.54 5.96 -1.52
C LEU A 66 -5.32 4.66 -1.71
N THR A 67 -6.29 4.39 -0.84
CA THR A 67 -7.14 3.21 -0.94
C THR A 67 -7.86 3.17 -2.28
N PHE A 68 -8.45 4.27 -2.71
CA PHE A 68 -9.17 4.31 -3.98
C PHE A 68 -8.24 4.30 -5.19
N LYS A 69 -7.05 4.89 -5.08
CA LYS A 69 -6.03 4.74 -6.12
C LYS A 69 -5.65 3.27 -6.30
N LEU A 70 -5.46 2.54 -5.20
CA LEU A 70 -5.15 1.12 -5.23
C LEU A 70 -6.27 0.31 -5.87
N LEU A 71 -7.52 0.57 -5.48
CA LEU A 71 -8.68 -0.16 -6.00
C LEU A 71 -8.95 0.11 -7.48
N ALA A 72 -8.61 1.32 -7.94
CA ALA A 72 -8.77 1.72 -9.34
C ALA A 72 -7.59 1.31 -10.22
N HIS A 73 -6.49 0.85 -9.65
CA HIS A 73 -5.28 0.51 -10.39
C HIS A 73 -5.51 -0.67 -11.33
N GLN A 74 -5.08 -0.53 -12.57
CA GLN A 74 -5.19 -1.58 -13.58
C GLN A 74 -3.82 -1.93 -14.15
N PRO A 75 -3.52 -3.23 -14.33
CA PRO A 75 -4.30 -4.38 -13.86
C PRO A 75 -4.36 -4.46 -12.34
N ALA A 76 -5.46 -4.98 -11.81
CA ALA A 76 -5.64 -5.10 -10.36
C ALA A 76 -4.60 -6.02 -9.73
N CYS A 77 -4.11 -5.66 -8.55
CA CYS A 77 -3.23 -6.52 -7.77
C CYS A 77 -4.02 -7.71 -7.20
N ARG A 78 -3.30 -8.77 -6.82
CA ARG A 78 -3.90 -9.97 -6.24
C ARG A 78 -4.37 -9.75 -4.81
N ALA A 79 -3.57 -9.03 -4.04
CA ALA A 79 -3.88 -8.74 -2.65
C ALA A 79 -3.12 -7.53 -2.15
N ALA A 80 -3.64 -6.90 -1.11
CA ALA A 80 -2.98 -5.81 -0.42
C ALA A 80 -3.11 -6.01 1.10
N VAL A 81 -2.04 -5.73 1.82
CA VAL A 81 -2.04 -5.70 3.28
C VAL A 81 -1.60 -4.30 3.68
N ILE A 82 -2.50 -3.56 4.29
CA ILE A 82 -2.28 -2.15 4.59
C ILE A 82 -2.58 -1.88 6.06
N MET A 83 -1.67 -1.19 6.72
CA MET A 83 -1.89 -0.72 8.08
C MET A 83 -2.58 0.63 8.02
N TYR A 84 -3.79 0.68 8.56
CA TYR A 84 -4.58 1.90 8.69
C TYR A 84 -4.72 2.28 10.15
N GLN A 85 -5.15 3.51 10.41
CA GLN A 85 -5.68 3.84 11.71
C GLN A 85 -6.91 2.98 11.99
N HIS A 86 -7.10 2.64 13.27
CA HIS A 86 -8.17 1.74 13.70
C HIS A 86 -9.55 2.18 13.20
N GLU A 87 -9.89 3.45 13.39
CA GLU A 87 -11.21 3.96 12.98
C GLU A 87 -11.44 3.85 11.48
N PHE A 88 -10.43 4.15 10.67
CA PHE A 88 -10.53 4.04 9.23
C PHE A 88 -10.71 2.57 8.81
N ALA A 89 -9.94 1.68 9.41
CA ALA A 89 -10.05 0.25 9.13
C ALA A 89 -11.45 -0.28 9.48
N MET A 90 -12.01 0.15 10.60
CA MET A 90 -13.36 -0.24 11.00
C MET A 90 -14.42 0.24 10.02
N ARG A 91 -14.25 1.42 9.45
CA ARG A 91 -15.16 1.92 8.41
C ARG A 91 -15.08 1.10 7.13
N LEU A 92 -13.90 0.67 6.75
CA LEU A 92 -13.71 -0.14 5.54
C LEU A 92 -14.43 -1.49 5.62
N VAL A 93 -14.45 -2.10 6.79
CA VAL A 93 -15.03 -3.45 7.00
C VAL A 93 -16.45 -3.41 7.54
N ALA A 94 -17.01 -2.24 7.80
CA ALA A 94 -18.33 -2.09 8.39
C ALA A 94 -19.42 -2.70 7.50
N ARG A 95 -20.41 -3.30 8.13
CA ARG A 95 -21.55 -3.92 7.45
C ARG A 95 -22.78 -3.03 7.57
N ALA A 96 -23.72 -3.22 6.65
CA ALA A 96 -24.98 -2.50 6.68
C ALA A 96 -25.67 -2.68 8.06
N GLY A 97 -26.12 -1.57 8.63
CA GLY A 97 -26.73 -1.54 9.96
C GLY A 97 -25.77 -1.20 11.09
N GLU A 98 -24.46 -1.26 10.87
CA GLU A 98 -23.49 -0.86 11.87
C GLU A 98 -23.28 0.67 11.84
N SER A 99 -22.94 1.26 13.00
CA SER A 99 -22.77 2.72 13.10
C SER A 99 -21.63 3.26 12.23
N ALA A 100 -20.60 2.45 12.00
CA ALA A 100 -19.47 2.84 11.16
C ALA A 100 -19.73 2.71 9.67
N TYR A 101 -20.85 2.08 9.27
CA TYR A 101 -21.19 1.88 7.86
C TYR A 101 -21.46 3.20 7.17
N CYS A 102 -20.76 3.45 6.08
CA CYS A 102 -20.84 4.73 5.37
C CYS A 102 -20.48 4.51 3.90
N ARG A 103 -20.49 5.60 3.13
CA ARG A 103 -20.16 5.56 1.71
C ARG A 103 -18.79 4.92 1.45
N LEU A 104 -17.81 5.16 2.32
CA LEU A 104 -16.48 4.56 2.21
C LEU A 104 -16.57 3.04 2.18
N ALA A 105 -17.31 2.44 3.11
CA ALA A 105 -17.49 0.98 3.18
C ALA A 105 -18.16 0.45 1.91
N VAL A 106 -19.23 1.09 1.46
CA VAL A 106 -19.96 0.68 0.25
C VAL A 106 -19.03 0.67 -0.95
N ASN A 107 -18.34 1.77 -1.19
CA ASN A 107 -17.50 1.92 -2.39
C ASN A 107 -16.32 0.96 -2.38
N ALA A 108 -15.66 0.79 -1.23
CA ALA A 108 -14.52 -0.10 -1.11
C ALA A 108 -14.93 -1.58 -1.27
N GLN A 109 -16.01 -1.98 -0.64
CA GLN A 109 -16.47 -3.37 -0.66
C GLN A 109 -17.05 -3.79 -2.01
N LEU A 110 -17.46 -2.84 -2.85
CA LEU A 110 -17.84 -3.14 -4.22
C LEU A 110 -16.64 -3.58 -5.08
N LEU A 111 -15.45 -3.13 -4.74
CA LEU A 111 -14.25 -3.35 -5.56
C LEU A 111 -13.32 -4.41 -4.97
N ALA A 112 -13.44 -4.72 -3.69
CA ALA A 112 -12.54 -5.66 -3.02
C ALA A 112 -13.21 -6.36 -1.85
N ARG A 113 -12.73 -7.57 -1.55
CA ARG A 113 -13.06 -8.24 -0.29
C ARG A 113 -12.09 -7.71 0.77
N ILE A 114 -12.63 -7.20 1.86
CA ILE A 114 -11.84 -6.57 2.91
C ILE A 114 -12.00 -7.34 4.21
N THR A 115 -10.88 -7.70 4.82
CA THR A 115 -10.84 -8.44 6.08
C THR A 115 -9.98 -7.66 7.07
N HIS A 116 -10.48 -7.50 8.28
CA HIS A 116 -9.72 -6.94 9.39
C HIS A 116 -8.92 -8.06 10.06
N LEU A 117 -7.61 -7.89 10.09
CA LEU A 117 -6.71 -8.86 10.71
C LEU A 117 -6.49 -8.58 12.20
#